data_488ab47774ee7426aa62c834196729f4
#
_entry.id   488ab47774ee7426aa62c834196729f4
#
_cell.length_a   1.000
_cell.length_b   1.000
_cell.length_c   1.000
_cell.angle_alpha   90.00
_cell.angle_beta   90.00
_cell.angle_gamma   90.00
#
_symmetry.space_group_name_H-M   'P 1'
#
loop_
_entity.id
_entity.type
_entity.pdbx_description
1 polymer ?
#
loop_
_entity_poly.entity_id
_entity_poly.type
_entity_poly.pdbx_seq_one_letter_code
_entity_poly.pdbx_strand_id
1 'polypeptide(L)'
;MATAATAFAELHRLHLALREVQQHLDRGPRQIRAREQLAKQAEEAVAAGREELKSLRAAGERKSLELKTNEAKIEELGGKLNAAASNR
;
A
#
# COMPACT_ATOMS: atom_id res chain seq x y z
N MET A 1 -32.62 53.74 14.19
CA MET A 1 -31.25 54.19 13.91
C MET A 1 -30.26 53.18 14.43
N ALA A 2 -29.30 52.79 13.62
CA ALA A 2 -28.20 51.96 14.08
C ALA A 2 -27.37 52.77 15.09
N THR A 3 -27.23 52.26 16.31
CA THR A 3 -26.36 52.84 17.32
C THR A 3 -24.90 52.47 17.04
N ALA A 4 -23.96 53.23 17.61
CA ALA A 4 -22.53 52.88 17.52
C ALA A 4 -22.25 51.46 18.05
N ALA A 5 -22.96 51.05 19.11
CA ALA A 5 -22.84 49.67 19.65
C ALA A 5 -23.27 48.61 18.64
N THR A 6 -24.35 48.85 17.86
CA THR A 6 -24.80 47.96 16.79
C THR A 6 -23.76 47.86 15.67
N ALA A 7 -23.19 49.00 15.27
CA ALA A 7 -22.13 49.03 14.25
C ALA A 7 -20.87 48.27 14.69
N PHE A 8 -20.47 48.43 15.95
CA PHE A 8 -19.35 47.66 16.52
C PHE A 8 -19.62 46.16 16.58
N ALA A 9 -20.86 45.77 16.95
CA ALA A 9 -21.25 44.36 16.99
C ALA A 9 -21.19 43.69 15.59
N GLU A 10 -21.69 44.41 14.57
CA GLU A 10 -21.62 43.95 13.18
C GLU A 10 -20.18 43.85 12.66
N LEU A 11 -19.36 44.86 12.97
CA LEU A 11 -17.96 44.89 12.61
C LEU A 11 -17.20 43.70 13.25
N HIS A 12 -17.47 43.46 14.53
CA HIS A 12 -16.88 42.33 15.25
C HIS A 12 -17.29 40.99 14.64
N ARG A 13 -18.56 40.81 14.29
CA ARG A 13 -19.07 39.61 13.63
C ARG A 13 -18.40 39.38 12.29
N LEU A 14 -18.27 40.43 11.47
CA LEU A 14 -17.59 40.36 10.17
C LEU A 14 -16.11 40.05 10.34
N HIS A 15 -15.47 40.58 11.35
CA HIS A 15 -14.07 40.31 11.65
C HIS A 15 -13.85 38.86 12.05
N LEU A 16 -14.74 38.29 12.86
CA LEU A 16 -14.70 36.85 13.22
C LEU A 16 -14.92 35.94 12.01
N ALA A 17 -15.89 36.31 11.15
CA ALA A 17 -16.16 35.55 9.91
C ALA A 17 -14.96 35.58 8.96
N LEU A 18 -14.31 36.74 8.82
CA LEU A 18 -13.10 36.89 8.01
C LEU A 18 -11.95 36.03 8.57
N ARG A 19 -11.77 36.03 9.87
CA ARG A 19 -10.78 35.22 10.56
C ARG A 19 -10.97 33.73 10.31
N GLU A 20 -12.22 33.28 10.37
CA GLU A 20 -12.60 31.89 10.11
C GLU A 20 -12.28 31.47 8.68
N VAL A 21 -12.63 32.33 7.70
CA VAL A 21 -12.29 32.12 6.30
C VAL A 21 -10.78 32.05 6.09
N GLN A 22 -10.02 32.95 6.70
CA GLN A 22 -8.56 32.94 6.63
C GLN A 22 -7.96 31.63 7.19
N GLN A 23 -8.50 31.15 8.32
CA GLN A 23 -8.08 29.87 8.90
C GLN A 23 -8.34 28.70 7.95
N HIS A 24 -9.49 28.67 7.29
CA HIS A 24 -9.80 27.65 6.29
C HIS A 24 -8.86 27.72 5.09
N LEU A 25 -8.53 28.91 4.62
CA LEU A 25 -7.58 29.13 3.54
C LEU A 25 -6.16 28.68 3.90
N ASP A 26 -5.76 28.84 5.15
CA ASP A 26 -4.45 28.38 5.62
C ASP A 26 -4.39 26.88 5.82
N ARG A 27 -5.47 26.27 6.30
CA ARG A 27 -5.56 24.83 6.57
C ARG A 27 -5.71 23.99 5.31
N GLY A 28 -6.46 24.52 4.32
CA GLY A 28 -6.75 23.78 3.09
C GLY A 28 -5.52 23.27 2.37
N PRO A 29 -4.54 24.13 2.05
CA PRO A 29 -3.31 23.69 1.40
C PRO A 29 -2.50 22.70 2.22
N ARG A 30 -2.46 22.85 3.54
CA ARG A 30 -1.76 21.91 4.43
C ARG A 30 -2.41 20.54 4.44
N GLN A 31 -3.76 20.49 4.46
CA GLN A 31 -4.50 19.23 4.38
C GLN A 31 -4.31 18.55 3.05
N ILE A 32 -4.29 19.30 1.95
CA ILE A 32 -4.03 18.76 0.61
C ILE A 32 -2.63 18.15 0.56
N ARG A 33 -1.62 18.85 1.03
CA ARG A 33 -0.24 18.34 1.06
C ARG A 33 -0.11 17.07 1.91
N ALA A 34 -0.76 17.05 3.07
CA ALA A 34 -0.75 15.87 3.94
C ALA A 34 -1.39 14.67 3.26
N ARG A 35 -2.52 14.86 2.58
CA ARG A 35 -3.22 13.81 1.83
C ARG A 35 -2.44 13.34 0.61
N GLU A 36 -1.82 14.25 -0.12
CA GLU A 36 -0.93 13.92 -1.24
C GLU A 36 0.24 13.06 -0.78
N GLN A 37 0.82 13.39 0.37
CA GLN A 37 1.91 12.63 0.96
C GLN A 37 1.47 11.22 1.37
N LEU A 38 0.30 11.10 2.00
CA LEU A 38 -0.28 9.80 2.35
C LEU A 38 -0.60 8.96 1.10
N ALA A 39 -1.14 9.57 0.05
CA ALA A 39 -1.39 8.90 -1.21
C ALA A 39 -0.10 8.38 -1.85
N LYS A 40 0.94 9.20 -1.84
CA LYS A 40 2.27 8.81 -2.34
C LYS A 40 2.85 7.63 -1.55
N GLN A 41 2.77 7.68 -0.23
CA GLN A 41 3.22 6.58 0.63
C GLN A 41 2.43 5.29 0.36
N ALA A 42 1.11 5.40 0.16
CA ALA A 42 0.26 4.27 -0.17
C ALA A 42 0.63 3.67 -1.54
N GLU A 43 0.88 4.49 -2.54
CA GLU A 43 1.34 4.05 -3.86
C GLU A 43 2.69 3.33 -3.78
N GLU A 44 3.63 3.87 -3.03
CA GLU A 44 4.93 3.24 -2.79
C GLU A 44 4.79 1.90 -2.07
N ALA A 45 3.91 1.82 -1.08
CA ALA A 45 3.64 0.58 -0.36
C ALA A 45 3.01 -0.49 -1.28
N VAL A 46 2.09 -0.09 -2.16
CA VAL A 46 1.48 -1.00 -3.16
C VAL A 46 2.53 -1.49 -4.14
N ALA A 47 3.39 -0.60 -4.64
CA ALA A 47 4.47 -0.98 -5.55
C ALA A 47 5.45 -1.97 -4.91
N ALA A 48 5.85 -1.71 -3.67
CA ALA A 48 6.71 -2.60 -2.90
C ALA A 48 6.05 -3.97 -2.66
N GLY A 49 4.76 -3.98 -2.31
CA GLY A 49 3.99 -5.20 -2.13
C GLY A 49 3.88 -6.04 -3.40
N ARG A 50 3.70 -5.40 -4.54
CA ARG A 50 3.66 -6.08 -5.84
C ARG A 50 5.00 -6.73 -6.19
N GLU A 51 6.10 -6.04 -5.93
CA GLU A 51 7.45 -6.58 -6.15
C GLU A 51 7.73 -7.78 -5.22
N GLU A 52 7.34 -7.68 -3.97
CA GLU A 52 7.45 -8.78 -3.01
C GLU A 52 6.62 -9.99 -3.44
N LEU A 53 5.38 -9.76 -3.88
CA LEU A 53 4.51 -10.83 -4.38
C LEU A 53 5.12 -11.52 -5.60
N LYS A 54 5.66 -10.74 -6.53
CA LYS A 54 6.35 -11.26 -7.72
C LYS A 54 7.55 -12.13 -7.33
N SER A 55 8.35 -11.68 -6.38
CA SER A 55 9.50 -12.42 -5.85
C SER A 55 9.07 -13.73 -5.19
N LEU A 56 8.01 -13.70 -4.36
CA LEU A 56 7.47 -14.89 -3.71
C LEU A 56 6.90 -15.90 -4.71
N ARG A 57 6.22 -15.44 -5.74
CA ARG A 57 5.71 -16.30 -6.80
C ARG A 57 6.85 -17.00 -7.56
N ALA A 58 7.89 -16.24 -7.90
CA ALA A 58 9.07 -16.81 -8.56
C ALA A 58 9.77 -17.86 -7.68
N ALA A 59 9.89 -17.60 -6.38
CA ALA A 59 10.45 -18.56 -5.42
C ALA A 59 9.58 -19.82 -5.31
N GLY A 60 8.25 -19.65 -5.28
CA GLY A 60 7.30 -20.75 -5.25
C GLY A 60 7.38 -21.63 -6.50
N GLU A 61 7.47 -21.01 -7.67
CA GLU A 61 7.64 -21.73 -8.95
C GLU A 61 8.94 -22.52 -9.00
N ARG A 62 10.05 -21.94 -8.52
CA ARG A 62 11.33 -22.64 -8.41
C ARG A 62 11.25 -23.87 -7.50
N LYS A 63 10.64 -23.72 -6.34
CA LYS A 63 10.45 -24.85 -5.40
C LYS A 63 9.55 -25.93 -5.98
N SER A 64 8.49 -25.54 -6.68
CA SER A 64 7.59 -26.47 -7.36
C SER A 64 8.34 -27.27 -8.42
N LEU A 65 9.21 -26.61 -9.19
CA LEU A 65 10.04 -27.25 -10.20
C LEU A 65 11.07 -28.21 -9.57
N GLU A 66 11.73 -27.80 -8.48
CA GLU A 66 12.64 -28.65 -7.72
C GLU A 66 11.94 -29.90 -7.18
N LEU A 67 10.72 -29.71 -6.65
CA LEU A 67 9.92 -30.83 -6.16
C LEU A 67 9.62 -31.86 -7.28
N LYS A 68 9.17 -31.37 -8.42
CA LYS A 68 8.91 -32.24 -9.59
C LYS A 68 10.17 -32.96 -10.07
N THR A 69 11.31 -32.28 -10.10
CA THR A 69 12.59 -32.84 -10.46
C THR A 69 13.00 -33.95 -9.49
N ASN A 70 12.83 -33.69 -8.18
CA ASN A 70 13.14 -34.67 -7.15
C ASN A 70 12.20 -35.88 -7.19
N GLU A 71 10.92 -35.68 -7.45
CA GLU A 71 9.94 -36.77 -7.63
C GLU A 71 10.30 -37.63 -8.82
N ALA A 72 10.69 -37.03 -9.94
CA ALA A 72 11.14 -37.75 -11.13
C ALA A 72 12.41 -38.58 -10.85
N LYS A 73 13.36 -38.02 -10.09
CA LYS A 73 14.57 -38.75 -9.68
C LYS A 73 14.24 -39.93 -8.77
N ILE A 74 13.32 -39.75 -7.84
CA ILE A 74 12.86 -40.81 -6.92
C ILE A 74 12.22 -41.96 -7.72
N GLU A 75 11.35 -41.63 -8.69
CA GLU A 75 10.74 -42.63 -9.57
C GLU A 75 11.80 -43.39 -10.41
N GLU A 76 12.76 -42.67 -10.97
CA GLU A 76 13.84 -43.23 -11.75
C GLU A 76 14.69 -44.18 -10.90
N LEU A 77 15.09 -43.77 -9.72
CA LEU A 77 15.85 -44.59 -8.78
C LEU A 77 15.06 -45.80 -8.29
N GLY A 78 13.77 -45.62 -8.03
CA GLY A 78 12.85 -46.69 -7.66
C GLY A 78 12.74 -47.75 -8.79
N GLY A 79 12.63 -47.28 -10.03
CA GLY A 79 12.61 -48.16 -11.21
C GLY A 79 13.91 -48.95 -11.39
N LYS A 80 15.04 -48.28 -11.22
CA LYS A 80 16.35 -48.91 -11.28
C LYS A 80 16.53 -49.94 -10.17
N LEU A 81 16.10 -49.65 -8.97
CA LEU A 81 16.15 -50.55 -7.83
C LEU A 81 15.30 -51.80 -8.07
N ASN A 82 14.07 -51.60 -8.57
CA ASN A 82 13.17 -52.73 -8.90
C ASN A 82 13.74 -53.59 -10.02
N ALA A 83 14.33 -53.00 -11.05
CA ALA A 83 14.98 -53.73 -12.13
C ALA A 83 16.16 -54.54 -11.61
N ALA A 84 17.00 -54.00 -10.74
CA ALA A 84 18.11 -54.71 -10.13
C ALA A 84 17.62 -55.85 -9.23
N ALA A 85 16.55 -55.66 -8.47
CA ALA A 85 15.96 -56.72 -7.65
C ALA A 85 15.36 -57.84 -8.51
N SER A 86 14.76 -57.51 -9.66
CA SER A 86 14.18 -58.52 -10.59
C SER A 86 15.23 -59.37 -11.31
N ASN A 87 16.43 -58.84 -11.46
CA ASN A 87 17.52 -59.52 -12.14
C ASN A 87 18.32 -60.47 -11.24
N ARG A 88 17.96 -60.57 -10.01
CA ARG A 88 18.50 -61.56 -9.09
C ARG A 88 17.67 -62.81 -9.15
#